data_9af4395a755fb02293dd44be62f1d0cf
#
_entry.id   9af4395a755fb02293dd44be62f1d0cf
#
_cell.length_a   1.000
_cell.length_b   1.000
_cell.length_c   1.000
_cell.angle_alpha   90.00
_cell.angle_beta   90.00
_cell.angle_gamma   90.00
#
_symmetry.space_group_name_H-M   'P 1'
#
loop_
_entity.id
_entity.type
_entity.pdbx_description
1 polymer ?
#
loop_
_entity_poly.entity_id
_entity_poly.type
_entity_poly.pdbx_seq_one_letter_code
_entity_poly.pdbx_strand_id
1 'polypeptide(L)'
;MHKVQILDPATGTGTFLAEVIKFIYEKKYKNLEAVWNSYVEKDLIPRLNGFELLMAPYSMAHVKLAMLLKETGYKSENNTRFNVFLTNSLEEFDEKQTDLFSPLLSQESSLANSVKKDTPVMCVIGNPPYSGISSNKGK
;
A
#
# COMPACT_ATOMS: atom_id res chain seq x y z
N MET A 1 -12.20 -5.15 -11.95
CA MET A 1 -11.34 -4.11 -11.35
C MET A 1 -12.22 -3.03 -10.72
N HIS A 2 -11.91 -2.61 -9.49
CA HIS A 2 -12.68 -1.54 -8.82
C HIS A 2 -12.50 -0.21 -9.55
N LYS A 3 -13.57 0.56 -9.72
CA LYS A 3 -13.55 1.83 -10.50
C LYS A 3 -12.60 2.88 -9.91
N VAL A 4 -12.44 2.93 -8.59
CA VAL A 4 -11.55 3.88 -7.92
C VAL A 4 -10.38 3.13 -7.31
N GLN A 5 -9.21 3.26 -7.88
CA GLN A 5 -7.95 2.77 -7.34
C GLN A 5 -7.27 3.88 -6.53
N ILE A 6 -6.78 3.54 -5.36
CA ILE A 6 -6.13 4.45 -4.43
C ILE A 6 -4.65 4.05 -4.32
N LEU A 7 -3.77 5.02 -4.41
CA LEU A 7 -2.33 4.83 -4.27
C LEU A 7 -1.76 5.77 -3.19
N ASP A 8 -1.02 5.19 -2.27
CA ASP A 8 -0.09 5.91 -1.39
C ASP A 8 1.35 5.66 -1.86
N PRO A 9 1.99 6.62 -2.55
CA PRO A 9 3.32 6.44 -3.13
C PRO A 9 4.45 6.51 -2.10
N ALA A 10 4.15 6.84 -0.85
CA ALA A 10 5.09 6.93 0.26
C ALA A 10 4.41 6.40 1.54
N THR A 11 4.05 5.12 1.50
CA THR A 11 3.16 4.47 2.46
C THR A 11 3.63 4.58 3.92
N GLY A 12 4.93 4.62 4.15
CA GLY A 12 5.48 4.61 5.50
C GLY A 12 4.96 3.41 6.29
N THR A 13 4.43 3.65 7.47
CA THR A 13 3.79 2.62 8.30
C THR A 13 2.31 2.39 7.97
N GLY A 14 1.84 2.85 6.82
CA GLY A 14 0.48 2.60 6.34
C GLY A 14 -0.60 3.50 6.96
N THR A 15 -0.26 4.67 7.45
CA THR A 15 -1.20 5.54 8.17
C THR A 15 -2.35 6.01 7.28
N PHE A 16 -2.08 6.49 6.08
CA PHE A 16 -3.14 6.95 5.17
C PHE A 16 -4.05 5.80 4.71
N LEU A 17 -3.47 4.67 4.34
CA LEU A 17 -4.25 3.48 3.97
C LEU A 17 -5.11 2.99 5.13
N ALA A 18 -4.60 3.02 6.36
CA ALA A 18 -5.36 2.67 7.57
C ALA A 18 -6.55 3.61 7.77
N GLU A 19 -6.37 4.91 7.61
CA GLU A 19 -7.45 5.89 7.74
C GLU A 19 -8.52 5.71 6.65
N VAL A 20 -8.13 5.35 5.42
CA VAL A 20 -9.08 5.01 4.36
C VAL A 20 -9.94 3.79 4.75
N ILE A 21 -9.31 2.74 5.30
CA ILE A 21 -10.02 1.55 5.77
C ILE A 21 -11.02 1.90 6.88
N LYS A 22 -10.57 2.63 7.91
CA LYS A 22 -11.43 3.08 9.02
C LYS A 22 -12.61 3.90 8.53
N PHE A 23 -12.34 4.88 7.68
CA PHE A 23 -13.39 5.75 7.14
C PHE A 23 -14.47 4.96 6.39
N ILE A 24 -14.07 4.02 5.53
CA ILE A 24 -15.01 3.18 4.78
C ILE A 24 -15.81 2.29 5.72
N TYR A 25 -15.14 1.64 6.68
CA TYR A 25 -15.79 0.79 7.67
C TYR A 25 -16.83 1.56 8.48
N GLU A 26 -16.45 2.67 9.10
CA GLU A 26 -17.33 3.46 9.97
C GLU A 26 -18.52 4.05 9.23
N LYS A 27 -18.30 4.51 7.99
CA LYS A 27 -19.36 5.17 7.21
C LYS A 27 -20.35 4.22 6.56
N LYS A 28 -19.93 2.99 6.21
CA LYS A 28 -20.75 2.10 5.38
C LYS A 28 -21.00 0.72 5.94
N TYR A 29 -20.07 0.17 6.73
CA TYR A 29 -20.09 -1.25 7.07
C TYR A 29 -20.14 -1.55 8.57
N LYS A 30 -20.14 -0.54 9.41
CA LYS A 30 -20.26 -0.72 10.85
C LYS A 30 -21.52 -1.53 11.16
N ASN A 31 -21.37 -2.64 11.89
CA ASN A 31 -22.41 -3.63 12.21
C ASN A 31 -22.91 -4.49 11.03
N LEU A 32 -22.21 -4.54 9.92
CA LEU A 32 -22.54 -5.37 8.74
C LEU A 32 -21.43 -6.39 8.46
N GLU A 33 -21.09 -7.25 9.42
CA GLU A 33 -19.91 -8.13 9.38
C GLU A 33 -19.80 -9.00 8.12
N ALA A 34 -20.91 -9.67 7.74
CA ALA A 34 -20.89 -10.56 6.58
C ALA A 34 -20.63 -9.79 5.26
N VAL A 35 -21.23 -8.60 5.12
CA VAL A 35 -21.02 -7.73 3.97
C VAL A 35 -19.61 -7.15 3.99
N TRP A 36 -19.12 -6.77 5.17
CA TRP A 36 -17.78 -6.25 5.36
C TRP A 36 -16.70 -7.24 4.95
N ASN A 37 -16.77 -8.49 5.40
CA ASN A 37 -15.82 -9.53 5.03
C ASN A 37 -15.71 -9.69 3.51
N SER A 38 -16.86 -9.82 2.83
CA SER A 38 -16.89 -9.95 1.38
C SER A 38 -16.33 -8.71 0.67
N TYR A 39 -16.66 -7.51 1.18
CA TYR A 39 -16.16 -6.25 0.60
C TYR A 39 -14.65 -6.10 0.77
N VAL A 40 -14.11 -6.44 1.94
CA VAL A 40 -12.66 -6.36 2.19
C VAL A 40 -11.88 -7.19 1.17
N GLU A 41 -12.28 -8.42 0.93
CA GLU A 41 -11.55 -9.31 0.02
C GLU A 41 -11.73 -8.95 -1.46
N LYS A 42 -12.96 -8.63 -1.87
CA LYS A 42 -13.28 -8.45 -3.29
C LYS A 42 -13.02 -7.05 -3.81
N ASP A 43 -13.15 -6.05 -2.94
CA ASP A 43 -13.12 -4.66 -3.35
C ASP A 43 -12.08 -3.81 -2.62
N LEU A 44 -11.97 -3.92 -1.29
CA LEU A 44 -11.14 -3.01 -0.50
C LEU A 44 -9.64 -3.28 -0.72
N ILE A 45 -9.18 -4.51 -0.44
CA ILE A 45 -7.76 -4.86 -0.58
C ILE A 45 -7.28 -4.67 -2.02
N PRO A 46 -8.01 -5.12 -3.06
CA PRO A 46 -7.58 -4.94 -4.45
C PRO A 46 -7.45 -3.49 -4.92
N ARG A 47 -8.12 -2.54 -4.25
CA ARG A 47 -8.09 -1.12 -4.65
C ARG A 47 -7.11 -0.26 -3.88
N LEU A 48 -6.55 -0.76 -2.77
CA LEU A 48 -5.60 -0.04 -1.94
C LEU A 48 -4.19 -0.45 -2.33
N ASN A 49 -3.43 0.48 -2.89
CA ASN A 49 -2.07 0.26 -3.34
C ASN A 49 -1.11 1.16 -2.57
N GLY A 50 0.06 0.67 -2.24
CA GLY A 50 1.08 1.42 -1.53
C GLY A 50 2.49 1.09 -1.99
N PHE A 51 3.37 2.11 -2.01
CA PHE A 51 4.79 1.94 -2.26
C PHE A 51 5.59 2.43 -1.07
N GLU A 52 6.57 1.64 -0.65
CA GLU A 52 7.50 1.99 0.42
C GLU A 52 8.91 1.57 0.04
N LEU A 53 9.87 2.44 0.31
CA LEU A 53 11.28 2.21 -0.03
C LEU A 53 12.01 1.39 1.04
N LEU A 54 11.63 1.56 2.31
CA LEU A 54 12.34 1.00 3.45
C LEU A 54 11.63 -0.25 4.00
N MET A 55 12.42 -1.29 4.28
CA MET A 55 11.91 -2.58 4.76
C MET A 55 11.14 -2.48 6.08
N ALA A 56 11.63 -1.72 7.04
CA ALA A 56 11.00 -1.64 8.36
C ALA A 56 9.60 -0.99 8.30
N PRO A 57 9.40 0.21 7.72
CA PRO A 57 8.05 0.78 7.55
C PRO A 57 7.15 -0.11 6.69
N TYR A 58 7.66 -0.72 5.63
CA TYR A 58 6.92 -1.68 4.80
C TYR A 58 6.33 -2.82 5.64
N SER A 59 7.17 -3.47 6.44
CA SER A 59 6.73 -4.56 7.32
C SER A 59 5.72 -4.08 8.36
N MET A 60 5.94 -2.90 8.95
CA MET A 60 5.01 -2.30 9.89
C MET A 60 3.66 -1.96 9.25
N ALA A 61 3.64 -1.51 8.00
CA ALA A 61 2.41 -1.25 7.27
C ALA A 61 1.56 -2.51 7.13
N HIS A 62 2.15 -3.62 6.70
CA HIS A 62 1.45 -4.89 6.60
C HIS A 62 0.84 -5.34 7.93
N VAL A 63 1.63 -5.28 9.02
CA VAL A 63 1.15 -5.65 10.36
C VAL A 63 0.01 -4.72 10.82
N LYS A 64 0.18 -3.40 10.67
CA LYS A 64 -0.81 -2.41 11.08
C LYS A 64 -2.13 -2.57 10.34
N LEU A 65 -2.10 -2.75 9.04
CA LEU A 65 -3.30 -2.94 8.23
C LEU A 65 -4.02 -4.25 8.58
N ALA A 66 -3.26 -5.34 8.81
CA ALA A 66 -3.83 -6.61 9.23
C ALA A 66 -4.49 -6.53 10.62
N MET A 67 -3.82 -5.88 11.58
CA MET A 67 -4.38 -5.66 12.92
C MET A 67 -5.66 -4.81 12.86
N LEU A 68 -5.65 -3.74 12.09
CA LEU A 68 -6.81 -2.87 11.91
C LEU A 68 -8.01 -3.63 11.32
N LEU A 69 -7.80 -4.43 10.28
CA LEU A 69 -8.89 -5.25 9.73
C LEU A 69 -9.42 -6.24 10.75
N LYS A 70 -8.55 -6.87 11.54
CA LYS A 70 -8.97 -7.77 12.62
C LYS A 70 -9.81 -7.04 13.67
N GLU A 71 -9.47 -5.81 14.04
CA GLU A 71 -10.26 -4.97 14.96
C GLU A 71 -11.65 -4.64 14.43
N THR A 72 -11.82 -4.56 13.11
CA THR A 72 -13.13 -4.36 12.47
C THR A 72 -13.98 -5.63 12.38
N GLY A 73 -13.51 -6.75 12.93
CA GLY A 73 -14.18 -8.05 12.88
C GLY A 73 -13.92 -8.84 11.59
N TYR A 74 -13.06 -8.33 10.68
CA TYR A 74 -12.70 -9.06 9.47
C TYR A 74 -11.97 -10.38 9.79
N LYS A 75 -12.44 -11.44 9.16
CA LYS A 75 -11.83 -12.78 9.24
C LYS A 75 -11.34 -13.16 7.85
N SER A 76 -10.02 -13.24 7.70
CA SER A 76 -9.41 -13.65 6.42
C SER A 76 -9.72 -15.12 6.14
N GLU A 77 -10.38 -15.38 5.03
CA GLU A 77 -10.63 -16.74 4.55
C GLU A 77 -9.54 -17.22 3.57
N ASN A 78 -8.93 -16.28 2.84
CA ASN A 78 -8.06 -16.56 1.71
C ASN A 78 -6.61 -16.10 1.87
N ASN A 79 -6.19 -15.72 3.07
CA ASN A 79 -4.84 -15.20 3.35
C ASN A 79 -4.42 -14.08 2.36
N THR A 80 -5.35 -13.17 2.06
CA THR A 80 -5.19 -12.13 1.04
C THR A 80 -4.14 -11.12 1.47
N ARG A 81 -3.16 -10.88 0.62
CA ARG A 81 -2.09 -9.92 0.83
C ARG A 81 -2.52 -8.50 0.47
N PHE A 82 -2.09 -7.50 1.26
CA PHE A 82 -2.21 -6.09 0.87
C PHE A 82 -1.29 -5.74 -0.30
N ASN A 83 -1.75 -4.88 -1.20
CA ASN A 83 -0.98 -4.35 -2.31
C ASN A 83 -0.04 -3.22 -1.87
N VAL A 84 0.72 -3.48 -0.81
CA VAL A 84 1.84 -2.63 -0.39
C VAL A 84 3.13 -3.29 -0.84
N PHE A 85 3.93 -2.57 -1.62
CA PHE A 85 5.12 -3.11 -2.26
C PHE A 85 6.38 -2.37 -1.80
N LEU A 86 7.46 -3.14 -1.62
CA LEU A 86 8.77 -2.61 -1.31
C LEU A 86 9.44 -2.15 -2.62
N THR A 87 9.37 -0.86 -2.90
CA THR A 87 9.88 -0.30 -4.16
C THR A 87 10.09 1.21 -4.07
N ASN A 88 10.97 1.75 -4.90
CA ASN A 88 11.03 3.19 -5.14
C ASN A 88 9.85 3.62 -6.03
N SER A 89 9.04 4.55 -5.54
CA SER A 89 7.89 5.06 -6.30
C SER A 89 8.26 5.89 -7.54
N LEU A 90 9.49 6.44 -7.57
CA LEU A 90 9.96 7.32 -8.62
C LEU A 90 10.80 6.61 -9.71
N GLU A 91 11.26 5.40 -9.45
CA GLU A 91 12.14 4.65 -10.36
C GLU A 91 11.43 3.41 -10.91
N GLU A 92 11.69 3.13 -12.19
CA GLU A 92 11.42 1.81 -12.74
C GLU A 92 12.54 0.86 -12.30
N PHE A 93 12.16 -0.36 -11.92
CA PHE A 93 13.15 -1.38 -11.55
C PHE A 93 13.91 -1.83 -12.78
N ASP A 94 15.26 -1.70 -12.76
CA ASP A 94 16.14 -2.27 -13.77
C ASP A 94 16.58 -3.68 -13.29
N GLU A 95 16.22 -4.71 -14.04
CA GLU A 95 16.48 -6.13 -13.71
C GLU A 95 18.00 -6.50 -13.65
N LYS A 96 18.87 -5.55 -13.93
CA LYS A 96 20.32 -5.79 -14.03
C LYS A 96 21.11 -5.69 -12.72
N GLN A 97 20.47 -5.31 -11.61
CA GLN A 97 21.15 -5.27 -10.31
C GLN A 97 20.97 -6.59 -9.57
N THR A 98 21.97 -7.44 -9.67
CA THR A 98 22.06 -8.76 -9.00
C THR A 98 22.74 -8.64 -7.64
N ASP A 99 21.95 -8.51 -6.57
CA ASP A 99 22.41 -8.70 -5.19
C ASP A 99 21.75 -9.90 -4.54
N LEU A 100 22.35 -10.44 -3.49
CA LEU A 100 21.91 -11.66 -2.77
C LEU A 100 20.45 -11.63 -2.25
N PHE A 101 19.85 -10.45 -2.10
CA PHE A 101 18.43 -10.24 -1.77
C PHE A 101 17.53 -10.06 -3.01
N SER A 102 18.12 -10.21 -4.17
CA SER A 102 17.52 -9.98 -5.49
C SER A 102 16.18 -10.70 -5.75
N PRO A 103 15.94 -11.96 -5.34
CA PRO A 103 14.69 -12.64 -5.71
C PRO A 103 13.45 -12.03 -5.07
N LEU A 104 13.53 -11.64 -3.78
CA LEU A 104 12.41 -11.03 -3.07
C LEU A 104 12.15 -9.61 -3.57
N LEU A 105 13.21 -8.82 -3.72
CA LEU A 105 13.11 -7.45 -4.23
C LEU A 105 12.67 -7.40 -5.69
N SER A 106 13.08 -8.34 -6.52
CA SER A 106 12.64 -8.42 -7.91
C SER A 106 11.16 -8.79 -8.03
N GLN A 107 10.67 -9.69 -7.18
CA GLN A 107 9.25 -10.03 -7.14
C GLN A 107 8.39 -8.85 -6.69
N GLU A 108 8.78 -8.16 -5.62
CA GLU A 108 8.09 -6.96 -5.12
C GLU A 108 8.07 -5.85 -6.17
N SER A 109 9.20 -5.62 -6.83
CA SER A 109 9.32 -4.61 -7.87
C SER A 109 8.54 -4.95 -9.13
N SER A 110 8.47 -6.22 -9.52
CA SER A 110 7.65 -6.68 -10.64
C SER A 110 6.17 -6.43 -10.37
N LEU A 111 5.68 -6.78 -9.18
CA LEU A 111 4.30 -6.52 -8.76
C LEU A 111 4.00 -5.02 -8.68
N ALA A 112 4.94 -4.22 -8.17
CA ALA A 112 4.81 -2.77 -8.14
C ALA A 112 4.76 -2.16 -9.54
N ASN A 113 5.55 -2.68 -10.49
CA ASN A 113 5.55 -2.22 -11.88
C ASN A 113 4.21 -2.46 -12.58
N SER A 114 3.53 -3.56 -12.29
CA SER A 114 2.18 -3.78 -12.82
C SER A 114 1.19 -2.72 -12.31
N VAL A 115 1.30 -2.32 -11.04
CA VAL A 115 0.49 -1.22 -10.50
C VAL A 115 0.88 0.11 -11.13
N LYS A 116 2.17 0.39 -11.31
CA LYS A 116 2.66 1.65 -11.90
C LYS A 116 2.22 1.83 -13.36
N LYS A 117 2.21 0.74 -14.15
CA LYS A 117 1.95 0.80 -15.60
C LYS A 117 0.50 0.52 -15.96
N ASP A 118 -0.12 -0.46 -15.31
CA ASP A 118 -1.37 -1.06 -15.79
C ASP A 118 -2.59 -0.69 -14.94
N THR A 119 -2.36 -0.18 -13.71
CA THR A 119 -3.48 0.16 -12.82
C THR A 119 -3.89 1.62 -13.01
N PRO A 120 -5.14 1.88 -13.43
CA PRO A 120 -5.65 3.25 -13.58
C PRO A 120 -5.89 3.86 -12.20
N VAL A 121 -4.85 4.46 -11.60
CA VAL A 121 -4.94 5.13 -10.30
C VAL A 121 -5.75 6.41 -10.46
N MET A 122 -6.82 6.54 -9.70
CA MET A 122 -7.71 7.70 -9.71
C MET A 122 -7.56 8.59 -8.47
N CYS A 123 -6.98 8.08 -7.40
CA CYS A 123 -6.76 8.81 -6.16
C CYS A 123 -5.35 8.54 -5.64
N VAL A 124 -4.55 9.58 -5.49
CA VAL A 124 -3.24 9.54 -4.83
C VAL A 124 -3.37 10.25 -3.49
N ILE A 125 -2.98 9.57 -2.43
CA ILE A 125 -3.05 10.06 -1.05
C ILE A 125 -1.75 9.69 -0.33
N GLY A 126 -1.10 10.64 0.32
CA GLY A 126 0.14 10.35 1.05
C GLY A 126 0.84 11.60 1.53
N ASN A 127 1.91 11.39 2.27
CA ASN A 127 2.82 12.45 2.72
C ASN A 127 4.26 12.05 2.38
N PRO A 128 4.71 12.29 1.13
CA PRO A 128 6.06 11.93 0.72
C PRO A 128 7.11 12.75 1.49
N PRO A 129 8.29 12.19 1.75
CA PRO A 129 9.36 12.90 2.42
C PRO A 129 9.79 14.09 1.58
N TYR A 130 9.92 15.26 2.23
CA TYR A 130 10.49 16.43 1.60
C TYR A 130 12.01 16.31 1.65
N SER A 131 12.68 16.18 0.51
CA SER A 131 14.11 16.43 0.43
C SER A 131 14.31 17.95 0.56
N GLY A 132 14.57 18.41 1.78
CA GLY A 132 15.01 19.78 2.02
C GLY A 132 16.41 19.94 1.46
N ILE A 133 16.54 20.23 0.18
CA ILE A 133 17.73 20.90 -0.33
C ILE A 133 17.60 22.32 0.22
N SER A 134 18.18 22.53 1.40
CA SER A 134 18.42 23.87 1.90
C SER A 134 19.29 24.58 0.88
N SER A 135 18.73 25.50 0.13
CA SER A 135 19.44 26.39 -0.79
C SER A 135 20.33 27.41 -0.06
N ASN A 136 20.52 27.26 1.24
CA ASN A 136 21.47 28.01 2.04
C ASN A 136 22.83 27.30 2.15
N LYS A 137 23.49 27.02 1.03
CA LYS A 137 24.93 27.02 1.03
C LYS A 137 25.35 28.49 0.90
N GLY A 138 25.59 29.11 2.07
CA GLY A 138 26.12 30.42 2.19
C GLY A 138 27.39 30.59 1.39
N LYS A 139 27.55 31.78 0.92
CA LYS A 139 28.73 32.38 0.34
C LYS A 139 29.96 32.25 1.27
#